data_0e20ecbd9121b9eab88e24453a4b194c
#
_entry.id   0e20ecbd9121b9eab88e24453a4b194c
#
_cell.length_a   1.000
_cell.length_b   1.000
_cell.length_c   1.000
_cell.angle_alpha   90.00
_cell.angle_beta   90.00
_cell.angle_gamma   90.00
#
_symmetry.space_group_name_H-M   'P 1'
#
loop_
_entity.id
_entity.type
_entity.pdbx_description
1 polymer ?
#
loop_
_entity_poly.entity_id
_entity_poly.type
_entity_poly.pdbx_seq_one_letter_code
_entity_poly.pdbx_strand_id
1 'polypeptide(L)'
;MGTRIRNLLFWHCHIRSDCIITIRVIEKRKNAQYPAMYTGFGYCREGCGKMSKETVQQAKELVAKMTLSEKMGQMLYESPAIERLGIPAYNWWNEALHGVARAGVATVFPQAIGMAASFDEKLIQETGDIVSTEGRAKFNEFSRRGDHGIYKGLTFWAPNINIFRDPRWGRGHETYGEDPYLTSRLGMAYIKGLQGEDRENLKSAACAKHFAVHSGPEALRHHFDAKVSLHDMYDTYLYAFARCVKDAHVEAVMGAYNRVNGEPACGSHTLLKDILRGEWRFEGHVVSDCWAINDFHLNHKVTADVEESAAMAVNNGCDLNCGSAFLHLESAYERGLITEEAITEAVERLMEVRIRLGMMENHPSPYENLSYELVECDKHTEASVEMARRGIVLLKNKDKLLPLDKDKINTIAVIGPNANSRDALVGNYVGTSSLYITPLEGIQRYLGSGKRVIYAEGCDLYKDKVEFLAEKNDRFEEAVIA
;
A
#
# COMPACT_ATOMS: atom_id res chain seq x y z
N MET A 1 -29.89 -47.10 5.29
CA MET A 1 -29.37 -47.06 6.68
C MET A 1 -28.68 -45.75 6.84
N GLY A 2 -29.33 -44.81 7.47
CA GLY A 2 -28.84 -43.45 7.65
C GLY A 2 -27.94 -43.33 8.86
N THR A 3 -26.73 -42.95 8.68
CA THR A 3 -25.85 -42.59 9.77
C THR A 3 -25.54 -41.10 9.67
N ARG A 4 -25.88 -40.40 10.69
CA ARG A 4 -25.81 -38.96 10.85
C ARG A 4 -24.38 -38.47 10.76
N ILE A 5 -24.04 -37.73 9.69
CA ILE A 5 -22.91 -36.82 9.70
C ILE A 5 -23.37 -35.54 10.43
N ARG A 6 -23.09 -35.44 11.72
CA ARG A 6 -23.28 -34.22 12.50
C ARG A 6 -21.92 -33.63 12.81
N ASN A 7 -21.77 -32.36 12.47
CA ASN A 7 -20.70 -31.44 12.83
C ASN A 7 -19.43 -31.52 11.95
N LEU A 8 -19.57 -31.24 10.67
CA LEU A 8 -18.49 -30.76 9.81
C LEU A 8 -18.63 -29.23 9.70
N LEU A 9 -17.71 -28.49 10.28
CA LEU A 9 -17.49 -27.09 9.97
C LEU A 9 -16.73 -27.02 8.64
N PHE A 10 -17.47 -26.97 7.55
CA PHE A 10 -16.89 -26.69 6.23
C PHE A 10 -16.61 -25.21 6.12
N TRP A 11 -15.35 -24.84 6.11
CA TRP A 11 -14.90 -23.61 5.49
C TRP A 11 -14.98 -23.82 3.99
N HIS A 12 -16.08 -23.43 3.37
CA HIS A 12 -16.17 -23.42 1.92
C HIS A 12 -15.30 -22.28 1.40
N CYS A 13 -14.05 -22.58 1.11
CA CYS A 13 -13.25 -21.76 0.22
C CYS A 13 -13.56 -22.23 -1.20
N HIS A 14 -14.36 -21.48 -1.95
CA HIS A 14 -14.51 -21.72 -3.39
C HIS A 14 -13.22 -21.26 -4.04
N ILE A 15 -12.39 -22.22 -4.41
CA ILE A 15 -11.10 -21.99 -5.03
C ILE A 15 -11.31 -21.78 -6.54
N ARG A 16 -11.36 -20.51 -6.92
CA ARG A 16 -10.70 -20.02 -8.13
C ARG A 16 -9.98 -18.76 -7.67
N SER A 17 -8.65 -18.79 -7.82
CA SER A 17 -7.70 -17.71 -7.57
C SER A 17 -8.33 -16.44 -7.00
N ASP A 18 -8.04 -16.15 -5.72
CA ASP A 18 -8.35 -14.98 -4.95
C ASP A 18 -9.37 -15.22 -3.82
N CYS A 19 -8.89 -15.09 -2.58
CA CYS A 19 -9.74 -15.10 -1.40
C CYS A 19 -10.68 -13.88 -1.43
N ILE A 20 -11.88 -14.07 -1.99
CA ILE A 20 -12.93 -13.05 -1.92
C ILE A 20 -13.80 -13.34 -0.70
N ILE A 21 -13.64 -12.52 0.33
CA ILE A 21 -14.63 -12.44 1.41
C ILE A 21 -15.71 -11.47 0.94
N THR A 22 -16.76 -11.99 0.33
CA THR A 22 -17.92 -11.18 -0.05
C THR A 22 -18.82 -11.00 1.16
N ILE A 23 -18.83 -9.80 1.74
CA ILE A 23 -19.81 -9.41 2.76
C ILE A 23 -21.08 -8.96 2.02
N ARG A 24 -22.09 -9.84 1.90
CA ARG A 24 -23.46 -9.43 1.54
C ARG A 24 -24.20 -9.10 2.82
N VAL A 25 -24.33 -7.82 3.13
CA VAL A 25 -25.33 -7.33 4.07
C VAL A 25 -26.64 -7.18 3.28
N ILE A 26 -27.55 -8.16 3.41
CA ILE A 26 -28.91 -8.02 2.90
C ILE A 26 -29.79 -7.53 4.05
N GLU A 27 -29.85 -6.23 4.24
CA GLU A 27 -30.99 -5.63 4.93
C GLU A 27 -32.05 -5.20 3.92
N LYS A 28 -33.18 -5.90 3.94
CA LYS A 28 -34.40 -5.42 3.32
C LYS A 28 -34.91 -4.22 4.13
N ARG A 29 -34.53 -3.00 3.76
CA ARG A 29 -35.28 -1.80 4.16
C ARG A 29 -36.15 -1.36 2.99
N LYS A 30 -37.45 -1.43 3.23
CA LYS A 30 -38.49 -0.82 2.40
C LYS A 30 -38.33 0.70 2.51
N ASN A 31 -38.31 1.36 1.32
CA ASN A 31 -38.62 2.76 1.09
C ASN A 31 -38.13 3.77 2.14
N ALA A 32 -36.93 4.30 1.95
CA ALA A 32 -36.57 5.62 2.42
C ALA A 32 -36.15 6.44 1.20
N GLN A 33 -36.94 7.44 0.87
CA GLN A 33 -36.56 8.53 -0.03
C GLN A 33 -35.34 9.21 0.57
N TYR A 34 -34.24 9.21 -0.17
CA TYR A 34 -33.08 10.03 0.17
C TYR A 34 -33.42 11.48 -0.13
N PRO A 35 -33.38 12.39 0.86
CA PRO A 35 -33.39 13.80 0.54
C PRO A 35 -32.08 14.15 -0.17
N ALA A 36 -32.19 14.90 -1.24
CA ALA A 36 -31.08 15.54 -1.91
C ALA A 36 -30.37 16.49 -0.91
N MET A 37 -29.26 16.04 -0.33
CA MET A 37 -28.34 16.83 0.49
C MET A 37 -26.92 16.72 -0.06
N TYR A 38 -26.71 17.32 -1.21
CA TYR A 38 -25.37 17.67 -1.67
C TYR A 38 -25.37 19.10 -2.20
N THR A 39 -25.67 20.04 -1.31
CA THR A 39 -25.27 21.44 -1.47
C THR A 39 -24.79 21.93 -0.12
N GLY A 40 -23.47 21.76 0.10
CA GLY A 40 -22.83 22.21 1.33
C GLY A 40 -21.38 21.76 1.40
N PHE A 41 -20.56 22.09 0.39
CA PHE A 41 -19.12 22.16 0.60
C PHE A 41 -18.86 23.30 1.58
N GLY A 42 -18.84 22.96 2.87
CA GLY A 42 -18.29 23.85 3.87
C GLY A 42 -16.82 24.07 3.54
N TYR A 43 -16.50 25.24 3.03
CA TYR A 43 -15.12 25.73 2.99
C TYR A 43 -14.50 25.51 4.36
N CYS A 44 -13.41 24.76 4.43
CA CYS A 44 -12.55 24.72 5.58
C CYS A 44 -12.16 26.17 5.89
N ARG A 45 -12.50 26.63 7.09
CA ARG A 45 -12.08 27.95 7.59
C ARG A 45 -10.56 28.01 7.57
N GLU A 46 -10.02 29.19 7.25
CA GLU A 46 -8.63 29.58 7.36
C GLU A 46 -7.99 28.98 8.61
N GLY A 47 -7.06 28.03 8.41
CA GLY A 47 -6.40 27.27 9.46
C GLY A 47 -5.75 25.98 8.97
N CYS A 48 -5.98 25.57 7.72
CA CYS A 48 -5.28 24.46 7.11
C CYS A 48 -3.86 24.95 6.75
N GLY A 49 -2.87 24.66 7.59
CA GLY A 49 -1.50 25.16 7.46
C GLY A 49 -0.91 24.76 6.11
N LYS A 50 -0.61 25.76 5.28
CA LYS A 50 0.32 25.59 4.18
C LYS A 50 1.66 25.13 4.75
N MET A 51 2.46 24.38 3.98
CA MET A 51 3.87 24.13 4.34
C MET A 51 4.56 25.44 4.73
N SER A 52 5.49 25.35 5.67
CA SER A 52 6.17 26.57 6.12
C SER A 52 6.91 27.19 4.95
N LYS A 53 6.82 28.50 4.84
CA LYS A 53 7.57 29.23 3.80
C LYS A 53 9.08 29.02 3.95
N GLU A 54 9.52 28.66 5.15
CA GLU A 54 10.92 28.41 5.46
C GLU A 54 11.43 27.13 4.80
N THR A 55 10.73 26.00 4.96
CA THR A 55 11.11 24.72 4.31
C THR A 55 11.14 24.83 2.79
N VAL A 56 10.11 25.46 2.21
CA VAL A 56 10.06 25.71 0.77
C VAL A 56 11.23 26.57 0.31
N GLN A 57 11.56 27.62 1.07
CA GLN A 57 12.67 28.52 0.74
C GLN A 57 14.02 27.79 0.86
N GLN A 58 14.21 26.98 1.89
CA GLN A 58 15.43 26.17 2.07
C GLN A 58 15.62 25.18 0.89
N ALA A 59 14.57 24.51 0.47
CA ALA A 59 14.62 23.62 -0.70
C ALA A 59 15.05 24.34 -1.96
N LYS A 60 14.45 25.50 -2.25
CA LYS A 60 14.82 26.36 -3.40
C LYS A 60 16.27 26.81 -3.36
N GLU A 61 16.76 27.28 -2.22
CA GLU A 61 18.14 27.70 -2.04
C GLU A 61 19.14 26.55 -2.21
N LEU A 62 18.75 25.33 -1.78
CA LEU A 62 19.55 24.14 -1.94
C LEU A 62 19.62 23.72 -3.41
N VAL A 63 18.46 23.65 -4.10
CA VAL A 63 18.36 23.27 -5.52
C VAL A 63 19.03 24.28 -6.44
N ALA A 64 18.99 25.57 -6.13
CA ALA A 64 19.68 26.61 -6.88
C ALA A 64 21.22 26.44 -6.92
N LYS A 65 21.78 25.68 -5.96
CA LYS A 65 23.22 25.37 -5.92
C LYS A 65 23.59 24.10 -6.68
N MET A 66 22.60 23.33 -7.18
CA MET A 66 22.82 22.10 -7.92
C MET A 66 23.11 22.40 -9.40
N THR A 67 23.99 21.61 -10.01
CA THR A 67 24.11 21.56 -11.48
C THR A 67 22.91 20.83 -12.08
N LEU A 68 22.67 21.01 -13.36
CA LEU A 68 21.57 20.33 -14.06
C LEU A 68 21.65 18.80 -13.93
N SER A 69 22.86 18.24 -14.09
CA SER A 69 23.08 16.79 -13.94
C SER A 69 22.81 16.30 -12.52
N GLU A 70 23.18 17.09 -11.49
CA GLU A 70 22.85 16.78 -10.09
C GLU A 70 21.34 16.82 -9.85
N LYS A 71 20.62 17.80 -10.41
CA LYS A 71 19.16 17.87 -10.35
C LYS A 71 18.53 16.62 -10.95
N MET A 72 18.93 16.22 -12.17
CA MET A 72 18.43 15.00 -12.83
C MET A 72 18.72 13.75 -12.01
N GLY A 73 19.89 13.65 -11.37
CA GLY A 73 20.26 12.55 -10.47
C GLY A 73 19.32 12.42 -9.26
N GLN A 74 18.82 13.54 -8.73
CA GLN A 74 17.89 13.51 -7.58
C GLN A 74 16.47 13.03 -7.97
N MET A 75 16.12 13.00 -9.25
CA MET A 75 14.84 12.51 -9.76
C MET A 75 14.80 10.99 -9.98
N LEU A 76 15.88 10.28 -9.70
CA LEU A 76 15.96 8.81 -9.73
C LEU A 76 15.58 8.23 -8.36
N TYR A 77 14.92 7.08 -8.36
CA TYR A 77 14.57 6.40 -7.08
C TYR A 77 15.81 6.02 -6.27
N GLU A 78 16.96 5.86 -6.91
CA GLU A 78 18.28 5.70 -6.29
C GLU A 78 19.06 7.00 -6.51
N SER A 79 18.77 8.00 -5.65
CA SER A 79 19.36 9.32 -5.74
C SER A 79 20.80 9.31 -5.21
N PRO A 80 21.80 9.76 -6.00
CA PRO A 80 23.19 9.84 -5.56
C PRO A 80 23.39 10.92 -4.48
N ALA A 81 24.45 10.81 -3.70
CA ALA A 81 24.88 11.86 -2.80
C ALA A 81 25.40 13.10 -3.59
N ILE A 82 25.21 14.27 -3.00
CA ILE A 82 25.88 15.51 -3.43
C ILE A 82 26.68 16.02 -2.24
N GLU A 83 27.88 15.45 -2.02
CA GLU A 83 28.69 15.67 -0.83
C GLU A 83 28.99 17.16 -0.56
N ARG A 84 29.30 17.94 -1.62
CA ARG A 84 29.56 19.39 -1.51
C ARG A 84 28.38 20.21 -0.99
N LEU A 85 27.16 19.66 -1.02
CA LEU A 85 25.93 20.29 -0.51
C LEU A 85 25.40 19.61 0.77
N GLY A 86 26.12 18.62 1.29
CA GLY A 86 25.66 17.87 2.47
C GLY A 86 24.42 17.02 2.21
N ILE A 87 24.15 16.65 0.96
CA ILE A 87 22.99 15.82 0.60
C ILE A 87 23.44 14.35 0.54
N PRO A 88 22.94 13.50 1.46
CA PRO A 88 23.29 12.07 1.46
C PRO A 88 22.64 11.34 0.27
N ALA A 89 23.21 10.20 -0.14
CA ALA A 89 22.54 9.27 -1.04
C ALA A 89 21.22 8.81 -0.41
N TYR A 90 20.22 8.53 -1.24
CA TYR A 90 18.93 8.09 -0.73
C TYR A 90 18.22 7.16 -1.71
N ASN A 91 17.64 6.08 -1.19
CA ASN A 91 16.78 5.21 -1.97
C ASN A 91 15.31 5.45 -1.58
N TRP A 92 14.52 5.91 -2.57
CA TRP A 92 13.11 6.25 -2.39
C TRP A 92 12.19 5.04 -2.33
N TRP A 93 12.67 3.87 -2.79
CA TRP A 93 11.86 2.66 -2.84
C TRP A 93 11.78 1.99 -1.49
N ASN A 94 10.73 2.28 -0.77
CA ASN A 94 10.42 1.67 0.51
C ASN A 94 8.94 1.31 0.55
N GLU A 95 8.61 0.19 1.18
CA GLU A 95 7.25 -0.31 1.25
C GLU A 95 6.86 -0.58 2.70
N ALA A 96 5.63 -0.24 3.04
CA ALA A 96 5.09 -0.44 4.38
C ALA A 96 3.58 -0.66 4.33
N LEU A 97 3.13 -1.62 3.54
CA LEU A 97 1.71 -1.86 3.31
C LEU A 97 1.00 -2.40 4.55
N HIS A 98 1.66 -3.27 5.30
CA HIS A 98 1.19 -3.86 6.55
C HIS A 98 2.34 -4.23 7.51
N GLY A 99 3.32 -3.37 7.61
CA GLY A 99 4.60 -3.48 8.30
C GLY A 99 5.74 -3.06 7.40
N VAL A 100 6.90 -2.73 7.96
CA VAL A 100 8.09 -2.36 7.17
C VAL A 100 8.54 -3.55 6.34
N ALA A 101 8.57 -3.39 5.01
CA ALA A 101 8.85 -4.49 4.10
C ALA A 101 10.35 -4.74 3.90
N ARG A 102 10.72 -5.99 3.75
CA ARG A 102 11.97 -6.52 3.16
C ARG A 102 13.30 -6.05 3.76
N ALA A 103 13.30 -5.18 4.74
CA ALA A 103 14.50 -4.70 5.41
C ALA A 103 14.84 -5.51 6.69
N GLY A 104 14.63 -6.80 6.68
CA GLY A 104 14.80 -7.69 7.82
C GLY A 104 13.59 -7.76 8.73
N VAL A 105 13.79 -7.94 10.03
CA VAL A 105 12.71 -8.11 11.00
C VAL A 105 11.86 -6.86 11.13
N ALA A 106 10.54 -7.06 11.19
CA ALA A 106 9.56 -6.03 11.48
C ALA A 106 8.25 -6.67 11.96
N THR A 107 7.44 -5.94 12.73
CA THR A 107 6.08 -6.37 13.05
C THR A 107 5.26 -6.51 11.77
N VAL A 108 4.66 -7.69 11.58
CA VAL A 108 3.80 -7.99 10.44
C VAL A 108 2.34 -7.94 10.90
N PHE A 109 1.57 -7.03 10.30
CA PHE A 109 0.13 -6.92 10.51
C PHE A 109 -0.63 -7.76 9.48
N PRO A 110 -1.94 -8.04 9.69
CA PRO A 110 -2.77 -8.59 8.62
C PRO A 110 -2.69 -7.75 7.36
N GLN A 111 -2.93 -8.37 6.20
CA GLN A 111 -3.01 -7.64 4.94
C GLN A 111 -4.09 -6.56 4.98
N ALA A 112 -3.95 -5.51 4.19
CA ALA A 112 -4.83 -4.33 4.24
C ALA A 112 -6.32 -4.68 4.14
N ILE A 113 -6.70 -5.66 3.29
CA ILE A 113 -8.09 -6.13 3.16
C ILE A 113 -8.60 -6.77 4.47
N GLY A 114 -7.73 -7.47 5.19
CA GLY A 114 -8.05 -8.05 6.51
C GLY A 114 -8.16 -6.99 7.60
N MET A 115 -7.26 -6.00 7.59
CA MET A 115 -7.34 -4.85 8.49
C MET A 115 -8.62 -4.03 8.26
N ALA A 116 -9.01 -3.85 7.00
CA ALA A 116 -10.24 -3.14 6.64
C ALA A 116 -11.52 -3.78 7.20
N ALA A 117 -11.52 -5.12 7.37
CA ALA A 117 -12.65 -5.83 7.96
C ALA A 117 -12.91 -5.47 9.44
N SER A 118 -12.00 -4.80 10.11
CA SER A 118 -12.20 -4.26 11.45
C SER A 118 -13.15 -3.06 11.48
N PHE A 119 -13.28 -2.29 10.41
CA PHE A 119 -13.99 -1.00 10.34
C PHE A 119 -13.54 0.01 11.41
N ASP A 120 -12.30 -0.11 11.91
CA ASP A 120 -11.77 0.67 13.04
C ASP A 120 -10.65 1.61 12.58
N GLU A 121 -11.01 2.87 12.30
CA GLU A 121 -10.07 3.91 11.86
C GLU A 121 -8.95 4.17 12.87
N LYS A 122 -9.28 4.14 14.17
CA LYS A 122 -8.30 4.39 15.21
C LYS A 122 -7.24 3.30 15.24
N LEU A 123 -7.66 2.05 15.15
CA LEU A 123 -6.74 0.91 15.13
C LEU A 123 -5.86 0.91 13.86
N ILE A 124 -6.40 1.35 12.72
CA ILE A 124 -5.63 1.55 11.48
C ILE A 124 -4.59 2.67 11.65
N GLN A 125 -4.95 3.78 12.29
CA GLN A 125 -4.01 4.87 12.57
C GLN A 125 -2.90 4.42 13.53
N GLU A 126 -3.24 3.70 14.60
CA GLU A 126 -2.27 3.11 15.53
C GLU A 126 -1.32 2.13 14.81
N THR A 127 -1.84 1.33 13.87
CA THR A 127 -1.02 0.45 13.04
C THR A 127 -0.02 1.27 12.20
N GLY A 128 -0.47 2.33 11.53
CA GLY A 128 0.41 3.22 10.76
C GLY A 128 1.48 3.88 11.63
N ASP A 129 1.13 4.27 12.87
CA ASP A 129 2.08 4.84 13.83
C ASP A 129 3.15 3.85 14.28
N ILE A 130 2.78 2.60 14.55
CA ILE A 130 3.72 1.53 14.87
C ILE A 130 4.66 1.28 13.69
N VAL A 131 4.11 1.14 12.48
CA VAL A 131 4.90 0.89 11.26
C VAL A 131 5.92 2.01 11.02
N SER A 132 5.51 3.27 11.15
CA SER A 132 6.43 4.41 11.00
C SER A 132 7.46 4.50 12.14
N THR A 133 7.11 4.10 13.36
CA THR A 133 8.06 4.00 14.49
C THR A 133 9.15 3.00 14.18
N GLU A 134 8.80 1.80 13.73
CA GLU A 134 9.78 0.78 13.32
C GLU A 134 10.59 1.22 12.11
N GLY A 135 9.94 1.87 11.14
CA GLY A 135 10.61 2.44 9.97
C GLY A 135 11.68 3.46 10.36
N ARG A 136 11.37 4.36 11.28
CA ARG A 136 12.33 5.33 11.83
C ARG A 136 13.46 4.66 12.60
N ALA A 137 13.14 3.73 13.49
CA ALA A 137 14.14 3.00 14.27
C ALA A 137 15.15 2.30 13.35
N LYS A 138 14.67 1.68 12.27
CA LYS A 138 15.50 1.03 11.25
C LYS A 138 16.33 2.04 10.45
N PHE A 139 15.70 3.10 9.95
CA PHE A 139 16.39 4.17 9.21
C PHE A 139 17.51 4.80 10.03
N ASN A 140 17.26 5.12 11.31
CA ASN A 140 18.26 5.70 12.20
C ASN A 140 19.50 4.81 12.34
N GLU A 141 19.28 3.49 12.50
CA GLU A 141 20.39 2.54 12.65
C GLU A 141 21.14 2.30 11.33
N PHE A 142 20.43 2.13 10.21
CA PHE A 142 21.05 1.95 8.91
C PHE A 142 21.85 3.19 8.49
N SER A 143 21.28 4.38 8.66
CA SER A 143 21.94 5.66 8.32
C SER A 143 23.21 5.88 9.14
N ARG A 144 23.22 5.55 10.44
CA ARG A 144 24.43 5.59 11.28
C ARG A 144 25.54 4.67 10.78
N ARG A 145 25.19 3.60 10.05
CA ARG A 145 26.12 2.66 9.43
C ARG A 145 26.48 3.01 7.99
N GLY A 146 25.96 4.14 7.47
CA GLY A 146 26.16 4.54 6.07
C GLY A 146 25.38 3.69 5.06
N ASP A 147 24.36 2.94 5.49
CA ASP A 147 23.56 2.09 4.62
C ASP A 147 22.27 2.81 4.22
N HIS A 148 22.26 3.34 3.01
CA HIS A 148 21.13 4.07 2.39
C HIS A 148 20.45 3.27 1.27
N GLY A 149 20.56 1.94 1.30
CA GLY A 149 20.02 1.07 0.26
C GLY A 149 18.50 0.98 0.23
N ILE A 150 18.00 0.22 -0.74
CA ILE A 150 16.57 -0.04 -0.95
C ILE A 150 15.90 -0.61 0.33
N TYR A 151 14.66 -0.21 0.59
CA TYR A 151 13.84 -0.60 1.76
C TYR A 151 14.34 -0.11 3.13
N LYS A 152 15.29 0.81 3.16
CA LYS A 152 15.89 1.35 4.40
C LYS A 152 15.60 2.82 4.64
N GLY A 153 14.79 3.43 3.76
CA GLY A 153 14.38 4.82 3.84
C GLY A 153 13.05 5.03 4.57
N LEU A 154 12.52 6.24 4.43
CA LEU A 154 11.33 6.73 5.14
C LEU A 154 10.18 7.14 4.21
N THR A 155 10.35 7.01 2.90
CA THR A 155 9.34 7.30 1.89
C THR A 155 8.59 6.01 1.56
N PHE A 156 7.53 5.71 2.31
CA PHE A 156 6.78 4.47 2.16
C PHE A 156 5.73 4.58 1.07
N TRP A 157 5.82 3.72 0.06
CA TRP A 157 4.86 3.64 -1.03
C TRP A 157 3.60 2.87 -0.62
N ALA A 158 2.92 3.41 0.39
CA ALA A 158 1.69 2.92 0.99
C ALA A 158 0.88 4.10 1.54
N PRO A 159 -0.46 3.98 1.64
CA PRO A 159 -1.32 2.81 1.38
C PRO A 159 -1.73 2.64 -0.09
N ASN A 160 -2.19 1.43 -0.44
CA ASN A 160 -2.91 1.19 -1.68
C ASN A 160 -4.40 1.48 -1.47
N ILE A 161 -4.88 2.59 -2.03
CA ILE A 161 -6.27 3.05 -1.91
C ILE A 161 -7.07 2.88 -3.21
N ASN A 162 -6.63 1.99 -4.09
CA ASN A 162 -7.42 1.62 -5.25
C ASN A 162 -8.69 0.86 -4.84
N ILE A 163 -9.75 1.03 -5.62
CA ILE A 163 -11.01 0.31 -5.42
C ILE A 163 -10.89 -1.10 -5.98
N PHE A 164 -11.13 -2.11 -5.14
CA PHE A 164 -11.11 -3.52 -5.53
C PHE A 164 -12.40 -3.90 -6.28
N ARG A 165 -12.48 -3.57 -7.56
CA ARG A 165 -13.67 -3.76 -8.41
C ARG A 165 -13.68 -5.06 -9.21
N ASP A 166 -12.51 -5.64 -9.48
CA ASP A 166 -12.36 -6.82 -10.35
C ASP A 166 -11.62 -7.92 -9.61
N PRO A 167 -12.25 -9.08 -9.35
CA PRO A 167 -11.62 -10.19 -8.62
C PRO A 167 -10.42 -10.83 -9.33
N ARG A 168 -10.25 -10.54 -10.63
CA ARG A 168 -9.09 -11.00 -11.42
C ARG A 168 -7.85 -10.13 -11.21
N TRP A 169 -7.98 -9.01 -10.52
CA TRP A 169 -6.84 -8.16 -10.18
C TRP A 169 -6.04 -8.80 -9.05
N GLY A 170 -4.77 -9.16 -9.31
CA GLY A 170 -3.91 -9.90 -8.38
C GLY A 170 -3.46 -9.15 -7.13
N ARG A 171 -3.80 -7.85 -7.00
CA ARG A 171 -3.39 -6.98 -5.87
C ARG A 171 -4.56 -6.54 -4.98
N GLY A 172 -5.73 -7.18 -5.12
CA GLY A 172 -6.91 -6.84 -4.33
C GLY A 172 -6.70 -6.91 -2.81
N HIS A 173 -5.88 -7.85 -2.34
CA HIS A 173 -5.54 -8.01 -0.92
C HIS A 173 -4.76 -6.83 -0.33
N GLU A 174 -4.10 -6.02 -1.17
CA GLU A 174 -3.38 -4.82 -0.75
C GLU A 174 -4.30 -3.64 -0.43
N THR A 175 -5.60 -3.73 -0.75
CA THR A 175 -6.57 -2.64 -0.66
C THR A 175 -7.48 -2.73 0.55
N TYR A 176 -8.21 -1.65 0.82
CA TYR A 176 -9.24 -1.62 1.85
C TYR A 176 -10.64 -2.05 1.36
N GLY A 177 -10.75 -2.57 0.13
CA GLY A 177 -11.98 -3.11 -0.43
C GLY A 177 -12.59 -2.31 -1.58
N GLU A 178 -13.88 -2.50 -1.79
CA GLU A 178 -14.60 -1.95 -2.95
C GLU A 178 -15.33 -0.63 -2.70
N ASP A 179 -15.49 -0.24 -1.43
CA ASP A 179 -16.24 0.98 -1.07
C ASP A 179 -15.32 2.21 -1.02
N PRO A 180 -15.59 3.27 -1.82
CA PRO A 180 -14.74 4.46 -1.86
C PRO A 180 -14.71 5.23 -0.54
N TYR A 181 -15.82 5.29 0.19
CA TYR A 181 -15.90 5.99 1.46
C TYR A 181 -15.05 5.29 2.54
N LEU A 182 -15.28 3.97 2.74
CA LEU A 182 -14.49 3.18 3.69
C LEU A 182 -13.00 3.24 3.35
N THR A 183 -12.65 3.04 2.07
CA THR A 183 -11.27 3.16 1.60
C THR A 183 -10.67 4.51 1.92
N SER A 184 -11.41 5.61 1.75
CA SER A 184 -10.93 6.94 2.09
C SER A 184 -10.69 7.11 3.60
N ARG A 185 -11.59 6.61 4.44
CA ARG A 185 -11.48 6.72 5.91
C ARG A 185 -10.27 5.96 6.44
N LEU A 186 -10.13 4.70 6.04
CA LEU A 186 -9.03 3.85 6.47
C LEU A 186 -7.69 4.29 5.86
N GLY A 187 -7.69 4.70 4.59
CA GLY A 187 -6.50 5.27 3.93
C GLY A 187 -5.99 6.53 4.63
N MET A 188 -6.88 7.47 4.95
CA MET A 188 -6.53 8.67 5.72
C MET A 188 -5.98 8.33 7.10
N ALA A 189 -6.59 7.38 7.81
CA ALA A 189 -6.13 6.95 9.12
C ALA A 189 -4.71 6.37 9.06
N TYR A 190 -4.45 5.50 8.09
CA TYR A 190 -3.13 4.92 7.89
C TYR A 190 -2.07 5.97 7.53
N ILE A 191 -2.39 6.90 6.62
CA ILE A 191 -1.51 8.01 6.24
C ILE A 191 -1.15 8.86 7.46
N LYS A 192 -2.13 9.25 8.29
CA LYS A 192 -1.88 10.02 9.52
C LYS A 192 -0.97 9.27 10.50
N GLY A 193 -1.16 7.96 10.66
CA GLY A 193 -0.29 7.12 11.46
C GLY A 193 1.14 7.08 10.92
N LEU A 194 1.31 6.91 9.60
CA LEU A 194 2.63 6.91 8.97
C LEU A 194 3.34 8.26 9.09
N GLN A 195 2.67 9.36 8.82
CA GLN A 195 3.28 10.69 8.75
C GLN A 195 3.47 11.38 10.10
N GLY A 196 2.68 10.98 11.11
CA GLY A 196 2.60 11.69 12.38
C GLY A 196 1.76 12.96 12.29
N GLU A 197 1.69 13.70 13.40
CA GLU A 197 0.84 14.89 13.55
C GLU A 197 1.53 16.18 13.03
N ASP A 198 2.86 16.22 13.03
CA ASP A 198 3.65 17.40 12.64
C ASP A 198 3.98 17.37 11.14
N ARG A 199 3.37 18.28 10.41
CA ARG A 199 3.58 18.40 8.97
C ARG A 199 4.95 18.95 8.57
N GLU A 200 5.62 19.67 9.45
CA GLU A 200 6.97 20.20 9.22
C GLU A 200 8.05 19.18 9.55
N ASN A 201 7.75 18.23 10.45
CA ASN A 201 8.66 17.18 10.88
C ASN A 201 7.99 15.82 10.68
N LEU A 202 8.01 15.32 9.45
CA LEU A 202 7.38 14.04 9.14
C LEU A 202 8.08 12.87 9.83
N LYS A 203 7.27 12.00 10.44
CA LYS A 203 7.78 10.74 10.98
C LYS A 203 8.21 9.78 9.86
N SER A 204 7.41 9.67 8.81
CA SER A 204 7.72 9.09 7.51
C SER A 204 6.85 9.75 6.45
N ALA A 205 7.12 9.54 5.17
CA ALA A 205 6.29 10.03 4.09
C ALA A 205 5.43 8.88 3.55
N ALA A 206 4.11 9.07 3.58
CA ALA A 206 3.15 8.14 2.98
C ALA A 206 2.94 8.45 1.50
N CYS A 207 2.53 7.45 0.73
CA CYS A 207 2.25 7.57 -0.70
C CYS A 207 0.92 6.90 -1.06
N ALA A 208 -0.05 7.70 -1.45
CA ALA A 208 -1.32 7.17 -1.96
C ALA A 208 -1.15 6.58 -3.36
N LYS A 209 -1.47 5.30 -3.53
CA LYS A 209 -1.25 4.58 -4.78
C LYS A 209 -2.45 3.71 -5.17
N HIS A 210 -2.59 3.42 -6.45
CA HIS A 210 -1.92 3.90 -7.65
C HIS A 210 -2.88 4.84 -8.40
N PHE A 211 -2.47 6.03 -8.67
CA PHE A 211 -3.28 7.11 -9.22
C PHE A 211 -3.27 7.06 -10.77
N ALA A 212 -4.37 6.69 -11.45
CA ALA A 212 -5.68 6.37 -10.94
C ALA A 212 -6.34 5.24 -11.75
N VAL A 213 -7.52 4.80 -11.29
CA VAL A 213 -8.35 3.78 -11.96
C VAL A 213 -7.58 2.46 -12.20
N HIS A 214 -6.71 2.08 -11.27
CA HIS A 214 -5.82 0.93 -11.35
C HIS A 214 -6.40 -0.26 -10.61
N SER A 215 -7.12 -1.16 -11.29
CA SER A 215 -7.61 -2.43 -10.78
C SER A 215 -8.16 -3.31 -11.91
N GLY A 216 -7.50 -3.28 -13.06
CA GLY A 216 -7.81 -4.12 -14.22
C GLY A 216 -7.25 -5.54 -14.08
N PRO A 217 -7.54 -6.42 -15.03
CA PRO A 217 -6.96 -7.76 -15.05
C PRO A 217 -5.43 -7.72 -15.04
N GLU A 218 -4.80 -8.54 -14.20
CA GLU A 218 -3.36 -8.54 -13.97
C GLU A 218 -2.55 -8.74 -15.27
N ALA A 219 -2.99 -9.61 -16.15
CA ALA A 219 -2.35 -9.88 -17.45
C ALA A 219 -2.29 -8.64 -18.38
N LEU A 220 -3.10 -7.62 -18.13
CA LEU A 220 -3.15 -6.39 -18.92
C LEU A 220 -2.52 -5.19 -18.20
N ARG A 221 -1.84 -5.37 -17.09
CA ARG A 221 -1.28 -4.30 -16.25
C ARG A 221 -0.58 -3.21 -17.07
N HIS A 222 0.29 -3.59 -18.00
CA HIS A 222 1.11 -2.69 -18.82
C HIS A 222 0.43 -2.18 -20.10
N HIS A 223 -0.74 -2.68 -20.44
CA HIS A 223 -1.44 -2.35 -21.70
C HIS A 223 -2.82 -1.73 -21.48
N PHE A 224 -3.36 -1.87 -20.27
CA PHE A 224 -4.73 -1.51 -19.97
C PHE A 224 -4.99 -0.02 -20.17
N ASP A 225 -6.10 0.30 -20.82
CA ASP A 225 -6.62 1.66 -20.95
C ASP A 225 -8.00 1.69 -20.28
N ALA A 226 -8.06 2.21 -19.07
CA ALA A 226 -9.29 2.33 -18.31
C ALA A 226 -10.21 3.37 -18.96
N LYS A 227 -11.31 2.90 -19.56
CA LYS A 227 -12.36 3.79 -20.07
C LYS A 227 -13.35 4.06 -18.96
N VAL A 228 -13.41 5.29 -18.53
CA VAL A 228 -14.22 5.71 -17.38
C VAL A 228 -14.92 7.04 -17.69
N SER A 229 -16.21 7.15 -17.30
CA SER A 229 -16.92 8.42 -17.37
C SER A 229 -16.38 9.39 -16.32
N LEU A 230 -16.56 10.71 -16.53
CA LEU A 230 -16.19 11.70 -15.51
C LEU A 230 -16.94 11.46 -14.20
N HIS A 231 -18.23 11.09 -14.28
CA HIS A 231 -19.02 10.76 -13.10
C HIS A 231 -18.40 9.63 -12.29
N ASP A 232 -18.14 8.46 -12.90
CA ASP A 232 -17.58 7.31 -12.21
C ASP A 232 -16.15 7.60 -11.72
N MET A 233 -15.39 8.38 -12.49
CA MET A 233 -14.03 8.77 -12.11
C MET A 233 -14.04 9.55 -10.79
N TYR A 234 -14.87 10.59 -10.65
CA TYR A 234 -14.93 11.40 -9.43
C TYR A 234 -15.66 10.72 -8.27
N ASP A 235 -16.76 10.02 -8.54
CA ASP A 235 -17.58 9.39 -7.52
C ASP A 235 -16.92 8.16 -6.90
N THR A 236 -16.20 7.38 -7.71
CA THR A 236 -15.65 6.08 -7.30
C THR A 236 -14.13 6.10 -7.20
N TYR A 237 -13.42 6.39 -8.31
CA TYR A 237 -11.99 6.12 -8.39
C TYR A 237 -11.10 7.21 -7.82
N LEU A 238 -11.50 8.45 -7.89
CA LEU A 238 -10.76 9.60 -7.38
C LEU A 238 -11.16 9.98 -5.95
N TYR A 239 -12.31 9.51 -5.45
CA TYR A 239 -12.84 9.90 -4.16
C TYR A 239 -11.83 9.70 -3.02
N ALA A 240 -11.30 8.49 -2.88
CA ALA A 240 -10.33 8.19 -1.81
C ALA A 240 -9.04 9.01 -1.95
N PHE A 241 -8.54 9.20 -3.17
CA PHE A 241 -7.36 10.06 -3.42
C PHE A 241 -7.62 11.51 -3.03
N ALA A 242 -8.75 12.08 -3.43
CA ALA A 242 -9.12 13.45 -3.07
C ALA A 242 -9.16 13.66 -1.55
N ARG A 243 -9.71 12.69 -0.82
CA ARG A 243 -9.76 12.75 0.66
C ARG A 243 -8.37 12.60 1.28
N CYS A 244 -7.54 11.67 0.78
CA CYS A 244 -6.16 11.51 1.26
C CYS A 244 -5.30 12.77 1.02
N VAL A 245 -5.48 13.43 -0.12
CA VAL A 245 -4.78 14.68 -0.42
C VAL A 245 -5.29 15.85 0.43
N LYS A 246 -6.61 16.09 0.42
CA LYS A 246 -7.21 17.30 1.03
C LYS A 246 -7.29 17.23 2.56
N ASP A 247 -7.54 16.03 3.15
CA ASP A 247 -7.86 15.90 4.57
C ASP A 247 -6.79 15.14 5.38
N ALA A 248 -6.01 14.29 4.74
CA ALA A 248 -4.88 13.61 5.39
C ALA A 248 -3.53 14.20 4.98
N HIS A 249 -3.50 15.10 3.99
CA HIS A 249 -2.28 15.74 3.50
C HIS A 249 -1.17 14.74 3.18
N VAL A 250 -1.54 13.69 2.43
CA VAL A 250 -0.57 12.69 2.01
C VAL A 250 0.61 13.34 1.29
N GLU A 251 1.83 12.92 1.64
CA GLU A 251 3.05 13.52 1.12
C GLU A 251 3.34 13.15 -0.33
N ALA A 252 2.98 11.95 -0.73
CA ALA A 252 3.25 11.49 -2.09
C ALA A 252 2.02 10.86 -2.75
N VAL A 253 2.02 10.90 -4.08
CA VAL A 253 1.06 10.18 -4.91
C VAL A 253 1.85 9.40 -5.97
N MET A 254 1.54 8.11 -6.13
CA MET A 254 2.16 7.28 -7.15
C MET A 254 1.24 7.11 -8.36
N GLY A 255 1.71 7.49 -9.54
CA GLY A 255 1.00 7.24 -10.80
C GLY A 255 0.91 5.75 -11.11
N ALA A 256 -0.18 5.33 -11.75
CA ALA A 256 -0.43 3.93 -12.08
C ALA A 256 0.22 3.49 -13.40
N TYR A 257 0.31 2.17 -13.63
CA TYR A 257 0.80 1.61 -14.90
C TYR A 257 -0.11 1.91 -16.09
N ASN A 258 -1.43 1.87 -15.87
CA ASN A 258 -2.42 1.93 -16.92
C ASN A 258 -2.58 3.33 -17.53
N ARG A 259 -3.24 3.38 -18.69
CA ARG A 259 -3.82 4.61 -19.21
C ARG A 259 -5.21 4.83 -18.62
N VAL A 260 -5.62 6.09 -18.56
CA VAL A 260 -6.99 6.50 -18.25
C VAL A 260 -7.49 7.35 -19.40
N ASN A 261 -8.53 6.88 -20.08
CA ASN A 261 -9.11 7.54 -21.25
C ASN A 261 -8.07 7.90 -22.35
N GLY A 262 -7.03 7.07 -22.49
CA GLY A 262 -5.97 7.23 -23.46
C GLY A 262 -4.68 7.86 -22.93
N GLU A 263 -4.71 8.58 -21.82
CA GLU A 263 -3.53 9.21 -21.22
C GLU A 263 -2.82 8.23 -20.26
N PRO A 264 -1.49 8.00 -20.36
CA PRO A 264 -0.71 7.26 -19.38
C PRO A 264 -0.79 7.93 -18.01
N ALA A 265 -1.15 7.20 -16.95
CA ALA A 265 -1.41 7.80 -15.65
C ALA A 265 -0.19 8.56 -15.07
N CYS A 266 1.04 8.04 -15.27
CA CYS A 266 2.29 8.70 -14.83
C CYS A 266 2.69 9.92 -15.68
N GLY A 267 1.99 10.20 -16.77
CA GLY A 267 2.24 11.35 -17.67
C GLY A 267 0.96 12.05 -18.11
N SER A 268 -0.14 11.84 -17.38
CA SER A 268 -1.45 12.41 -17.70
C SER A 268 -1.53 13.88 -17.29
N HIS A 269 -1.79 14.75 -18.28
CA HIS A 269 -2.06 16.16 -17.99
C HIS A 269 -3.33 16.30 -17.15
N THR A 270 -4.40 15.61 -17.54
CA THR A 270 -5.69 15.63 -16.84
C THR A 270 -5.55 15.21 -15.38
N LEU A 271 -4.90 14.08 -15.09
CA LEU A 271 -4.80 13.56 -13.72
C LEU A 271 -3.83 14.39 -12.87
N LEU A 272 -2.61 14.67 -13.38
CA LEU A 272 -1.54 15.23 -12.56
C LEU A 272 -1.61 16.77 -12.48
N LYS A 273 -1.87 17.46 -13.61
CA LYS A 273 -1.92 18.92 -13.62
C LYS A 273 -3.30 19.47 -13.27
N ASP A 274 -4.34 19.05 -14.02
CA ASP A 274 -5.65 19.66 -13.86
C ASP A 274 -6.29 19.25 -12.53
N ILE A 275 -6.32 17.95 -12.22
CA ILE A 275 -6.99 17.42 -11.04
C ILE A 275 -6.09 17.53 -9.80
N LEU A 276 -4.94 16.84 -9.81
CA LEU A 276 -4.10 16.70 -8.60
C LEU A 276 -3.52 18.06 -8.17
N ARG A 277 -2.81 18.74 -9.06
CA ARG A 277 -2.18 20.04 -8.75
C ARG A 277 -3.17 21.20 -8.82
N GLY A 278 -4.04 21.26 -9.83
CA GLY A 278 -4.96 22.35 -10.08
C GLY A 278 -6.14 22.37 -9.14
N GLU A 279 -6.97 21.31 -9.18
CA GLU A 279 -8.21 21.24 -8.41
C GLU A 279 -7.97 20.94 -6.92
N TRP A 280 -7.10 19.98 -6.62
CA TRP A 280 -6.87 19.54 -5.23
C TRP A 280 -5.75 20.28 -4.53
N ARG A 281 -4.96 21.07 -5.26
CA ARG A 281 -3.86 21.85 -4.71
C ARG A 281 -2.80 20.98 -4.01
N PHE A 282 -2.51 19.82 -4.57
CA PHE A 282 -1.50 18.92 -4.03
C PHE A 282 -0.11 19.56 -4.08
N GLU A 283 0.56 19.64 -2.94
CA GLU A 283 1.87 20.28 -2.78
C GLU A 283 3.03 19.26 -2.72
N GLY A 284 2.77 17.97 -2.35
CA GLY A 284 3.78 16.92 -2.26
C GLY A 284 4.34 16.45 -3.60
N HIS A 285 5.11 15.37 -3.61
CA HIS A 285 5.73 14.86 -4.84
C HIS A 285 4.91 13.72 -5.50
N VAL A 286 5.11 13.59 -6.81
CA VAL A 286 4.55 12.51 -7.61
C VAL A 286 5.66 11.54 -8.02
N VAL A 287 5.49 10.26 -7.72
CA VAL A 287 6.37 9.19 -8.16
C VAL A 287 5.69 8.32 -9.21
N SER A 288 6.44 7.81 -10.19
CA SER A 288 5.94 6.79 -11.12
C SER A 288 5.88 5.42 -10.43
N ASP A 289 4.93 4.56 -10.83
CA ASP A 289 5.10 3.14 -10.58
C ASP A 289 6.35 2.60 -11.31
N CYS A 290 6.89 1.48 -10.82
CA CYS A 290 8.19 0.99 -11.27
C CYS A 290 8.16 0.60 -12.76
N TRP A 291 9.01 1.25 -13.56
CA TRP A 291 9.08 1.15 -15.03
C TRP A 291 7.82 1.59 -15.78
N ALA A 292 6.82 2.18 -15.13
CA ALA A 292 5.59 2.60 -15.78
C ALA A 292 5.79 3.66 -16.88
N ILE A 293 6.82 4.51 -16.76
CA ILE A 293 7.13 5.51 -17.81
C ILE A 293 7.66 4.83 -19.08
N ASN A 294 8.35 3.69 -18.95
CA ASN A 294 8.78 2.92 -20.12
C ASN A 294 7.59 2.35 -20.91
N ASP A 295 6.45 2.13 -20.28
CA ASP A 295 5.24 1.68 -20.96
C ASP A 295 4.73 2.67 -22.01
N PHE A 296 5.02 3.99 -21.87
CA PHE A 296 4.52 5.02 -22.79
C PHE A 296 4.94 4.73 -24.24
N HIS A 297 6.22 4.37 -24.47
CA HIS A 297 6.72 4.01 -25.80
C HIS A 297 6.67 2.50 -26.05
N LEU A 298 6.87 1.64 -25.02
CA LEU A 298 6.92 0.18 -25.23
C LEU A 298 5.54 -0.44 -25.41
N ASN A 299 4.57 -0.04 -24.59
CA ASN A 299 3.28 -0.73 -24.49
C ASN A 299 2.08 0.16 -24.88
N HIS A 300 2.07 1.42 -24.48
CA HIS A 300 0.98 2.36 -24.74
C HIS A 300 1.05 2.98 -26.14
N LYS A 301 2.26 3.09 -26.72
CA LYS A 301 2.53 3.69 -28.02
C LYS A 301 2.05 5.14 -28.15
N VAL A 302 2.18 5.91 -27.07
CA VAL A 302 1.81 7.34 -27.02
C VAL A 302 3.00 8.27 -27.22
N THR A 303 4.23 7.75 -27.12
CA THR A 303 5.50 8.42 -27.40
C THR A 303 6.34 7.54 -28.33
N ALA A 304 7.30 8.14 -29.02
CA ALA A 304 8.15 7.43 -29.98
C ALA A 304 9.30 6.68 -29.30
N ASP A 305 9.88 7.28 -28.26
CA ASP A 305 11.07 6.79 -27.56
C ASP A 305 11.04 7.09 -26.05
N VAL A 306 12.11 6.71 -25.36
CA VAL A 306 12.22 6.88 -23.92
C VAL A 306 12.44 8.34 -23.51
N GLU A 307 13.11 9.14 -24.34
CA GLU A 307 13.32 10.58 -24.12
C GLU A 307 12.00 11.35 -24.13
N GLU A 308 11.15 11.07 -25.13
CA GLU A 308 9.79 11.65 -25.17
C GLU A 308 8.94 11.18 -23.98
N SER A 309 9.09 9.92 -23.57
CA SER A 309 8.38 9.39 -22.40
C SER A 309 8.80 10.07 -21.10
N ALA A 310 10.11 10.25 -20.88
CA ALA A 310 10.66 10.94 -19.72
C ALA A 310 10.21 12.40 -19.69
N ALA A 311 10.33 13.11 -20.84
CA ALA A 311 9.91 14.50 -20.98
C ALA A 311 8.39 14.66 -20.72
N MET A 312 7.55 13.79 -21.30
CA MET A 312 6.10 13.81 -21.07
C MET A 312 5.77 13.66 -19.57
N ALA A 313 6.42 12.71 -18.89
CA ALA A 313 6.18 12.47 -17.46
C ALA A 313 6.52 13.72 -16.63
N VAL A 314 7.72 14.29 -16.77
CA VAL A 314 8.15 15.46 -16.01
C VAL A 314 7.33 16.70 -16.37
N ASN A 315 7.14 16.98 -17.67
CA ASN A 315 6.32 18.12 -18.11
C ASN A 315 4.89 18.07 -17.59
N ASN A 316 4.35 16.89 -17.30
CA ASN A 316 3.02 16.72 -16.73
C ASN A 316 3.00 16.55 -15.19
N GLY A 317 4.17 16.65 -14.53
CA GLY A 317 4.25 16.77 -13.07
C GLY A 317 4.59 15.48 -12.32
N CYS A 318 5.20 14.47 -12.97
CA CYS A 318 5.85 13.35 -12.31
C CYS A 318 7.26 13.78 -11.89
N ASP A 319 7.54 13.78 -10.59
CA ASP A 319 8.77 14.34 -10.02
C ASP A 319 9.87 13.29 -9.83
N LEU A 320 9.50 12.03 -9.61
CA LEU A 320 10.40 10.94 -9.27
C LEU A 320 10.13 9.71 -10.14
N ASN A 321 11.17 9.09 -10.66
CA ASN A 321 11.05 7.86 -11.46
C ASN A 321 11.50 6.62 -10.70
N CYS A 322 10.60 5.65 -10.52
CA CYS A 322 10.97 4.27 -10.21
C CYS A 322 11.24 3.51 -11.51
N GLY A 323 12.50 3.37 -11.88
CA GLY A 323 12.93 2.72 -13.12
C GLY A 323 14.06 3.47 -13.81
N SER A 324 14.18 3.31 -15.13
CA SER A 324 15.31 3.80 -15.91
C SER A 324 15.01 4.96 -16.85
N ALA A 325 13.73 5.37 -17.00
CA ALA A 325 13.38 6.37 -18.00
C ALA A 325 14.05 7.73 -17.75
N PHE A 326 14.17 8.17 -16.49
CA PHE A 326 14.79 9.46 -16.17
C PHE A 326 16.33 9.47 -16.30
N LEU A 327 16.98 8.34 -16.57
CA LEU A 327 18.37 8.32 -16.99
C LEU A 327 18.57 8.99 -18.38
N HIS A 328 17.49 9.19 -19.13
CA HIS A 328 17.47 9.82 -20.45
C HIS A 328 17.06 11.30 -20.41
N LEU A 329 16.96 11.93 -19.22
CA LEU A 329 16.57 13.35 -19.11
C LEU A 329 17.60 14.29 -19.73
N GLU A 330 18.90 13.97 -19.67
CA GLU A 330 19.94 14.77 -20.30
C GLU A 330 19.76 14.82 -21.83
N SER A 331 19.58 13.66 -22.46
CA SER A 331 19.29 13.58 -23.90
C SER A 331 17.95 14.24 -24.27
N ALA A 332 16.93 14.12 -23.43
CA ALA A 332 15.65 14.82 -23.61
C ALA A 332 15.81 16.35 -23.55
N TYR A 333 16.65 16.84 -22.64
CA TYR A 333 16.98 18.25 -22.50
C TYR A 333 17.74 18.77 -23.72
N GLU A 334 18.77 18.05 -24.17
CA GLU A 334 19.53 18.40 -25.39
C GLU A 334 18.66 18.45 -26.64
N ARG A 335 17.62 17.60 -26.71
CA ARG A 335 16.61 17.60 -27.78
C ARG A 335 15.57 18.72 -27.64
N GLY A 336 15.60 19.51 -26.56
CA GLY A 336 14.63 20.58 -26.30
C GLY A 336 13.23 20.07 -25.93
N LEU A 337 13.10 18.82 -25.47
CA LEU A 337 11.81 18.21 -25.08
C LEU A 337 11.37 18.61 -23.65
N ILE A 338 12.32 19.03 -22.83
CA ILE A 338 12.12 19.46 -21.44
C ILE A 338 13.00 20.66 -21.12
N THR A 339 12.58 21.49 -20.17
CA THR A 339 13.32 22.66 -19.71
C THR A 339 13.98 22.45 -18.35
N GLU A 340 15.02 23.24 -18.04
CA GLU A 340 15.63 23.19 -16.70
C GLU A 340 14.66 23.63 -15.61
N GLU A 341 13.73 24.53 -15.90
CA GLU A 341 12.71 24.98 -14.95
C GLU A 341 11.82 23.82 -14.52
N ALA A 342 11.36 22.97 -15.45
CA ALA A 342 10.53 21.80 -15.14
C ALA A 342 11.27 20.79 -14.25
N ILE A 343 12.57 20.56 -14.54
CA ILE A 343 13.45 19.71 -13.72
C ILE A 343 13.62 20.33 -12.33
N THR A 344 13.88 21.64 -12.26
CA THR A 344 14.09 22.39 -11.02
C THR A 344 12.87 22.28 -10.10
N GLU A 345 11.66 22.53 -10.63
CA GLU A 345 10.42 22.41 -9.86
C GLU A 345 10.19 20.99 -9.28
N ALA A 346 10.52 19.96 -10.05
CA ALA A 346 10.42 18.58 -9.57
C ALA A 346 11.40 18.32 -8.42
N VAL A 347 12.64 18.76 -8.54
CA VAL A 347 13.68 18.56 -7.52
C VAL A 347 13.41 19.39 -6.27
N GLU A 348 12.84 20.60 -6.40
CA GLU A 348 12.42 21.39 -5.24
C GLU A 348 11.44 20.60 -4.36
N ARG A 349 10.41 19.97 -4.94
CA ARG A 349 9.45 19.13 -4.19
C ARG A 349 10.12 17.92 -3.51
N LEU A 350 11.08 17.30 -4.19
CA LEU A 350 11.84 16.18 -3.63
C LEU A 350 12.75 16.62 -2.47
N MET A 351 13.33 17.80 -2.55
CA MET A 351 14.15 18.34 -1.43
C MET A 351 13.28 18.79 -0.26
N GLU A 352 12.09 19.35 -0.49
CA GLU A 352 11.15 19.71 0.57
C GLU A 352 10.82 18.51 1.48
N VAL A 353 10.48 17.36 0.90
CA VAL A 353 10.18 16.16 1.70
C VAL A 353 11.43 15.62 2.42
N ARG A 354 12.61 15.67 1.81
CA ARG A 354 13.86 15.22 2.46
C ARG A 354 14.24 16.12 3.64
N ILE A 355 14.00 17.44 3.55
CA ILE A 355 14.17 18.37 4.67
C ILE A 355 13.20 18.02 5.80
N ARG A 356 11.92 17.89 5.52
CA ARG A 356 10.88 17.55 6.51
C ARG A 356 11.07 16.18 7.15
N LEU A 357 11.73 15.26 6.48
CA LEU A 357 12.14 13.97 7.04
C LEU A 357 13.41 14.08 7.91
N GLY A 358 14.02 15.25 8.02
CA GLY A 358 15.23 15.46 8.83
C GLY A 358 16.47 14.78 8.23
N MET A 359 16.59 14.80 6.91
CA MET A 359 17.74 14.20 6.21
C MET A 359 18.86 15.20 5.95
N MET A 360 18.70 16.44 6.39
CA MET A 360 19.69 17.52 6.23
C MET A 360 20.24 17.94 7.60
N GLU A 361 21.54 18.19 7.69
CA GLU A 361 22.22 18.52 8.95
C GLU A 361 21.62 19.72 9.70
N ASN A 362 21.11 20.70 8.97
CA ASN A 362 20.52 21.91 9.54
C ASN A 362 19.03 21.75 9.89
N HIS A 363 18.44 20.57 9.70
CA HIS A 363 17.05 20.28 10.03
C HIS A 363 16.93 18.89 10.69
N PRO A 364 17.37 18.73 11.95
CA PRO A 364 17.34 17.44 12.63
C PRO A 364 15.92 16.96 12.91
N SER A 365 15.69 15.66 12.83
CA SER A 365 14.39 15.06 13.08
C SER A 365 14.12 14.91 14.59
N PRO A 366 12.90 15.20 15.07
CA PRO A 366 12.52 14.88 16.44
C PRO A 366 12.47 13.37 16.72
N TYR A 367 12.56 12.54 15.68
CA TYR A 367 12.50 11.08 15.75
C TYR A 367 13.88 10.39 15.68
N GLU A 368 14.99 11.13 15.72
CA GLU A 368 16.35 10.57 15.59
C GLU A 368 16.76 9.63 16.73
N ASN A 369 16.08 9.72 17.88
CA ASN A 369 16.38 8.92 19.07
C ASN A 369 15.52 7.65 19.19
N LEU A 370 14.69 7.31 18.18
CA LEU A 370 13.94 6.05 18.18
C LEU A 370 14.92 4.89 18.01
N SER A 371 14.96 4.02 19.05
CA SER A 371 15.88 2.88 19.14
C SER A 371 15.43 1.70 18.29
N TYR A 372 16.38 0.93 17.76
CA TYR A 372 16.10 -0.33 17.05
C TYR A 372 15.40 -1.39 17.93
N GLU A 373 15.47 -1.27 19.25
CA GLU A 373 14.75 -2.13 20.20
C GLU A 373 13.22 -2.05 20.10
N LEU A 374 12.70 -1.00 19.44
CA LEU A 374 11.28 -0.87 19.15
C LEU A 374 10.80 -1.80 18.03
N VAL A 375 11.72 -2.32 17.21
CA VAL A 375 11.38 -3.18 16.07
C VAL A 375 10.87 -4.53 16.59
N GLU A 376 9.63 -4.88 16.26
CA GLU A 376 8.94 -6.12 16.68
C GLU A 376 8.96 -6.32 18.21
N CYS A 377 8.88 -5.24 18.99
CA CYS A 377 8.77 -5.35 20.44
C CYS A 377 7.41 -5.96 20.85
N ASP A 378 7.31 -6.44 22.10
CA ASP A 378 6.10 -7.11 22.61
C ASP A 378 4.84 -6.29 22.39
N LYS A 379 4.88 -4.98 22.66
CA LYS A 379 3.75 -4.05 22.45
C LYS A 379 3.29 -4.02 20.99
N HIS A 380 4.22 -4.01 20.04
CA HIS A 380 3.91 -4.00 18.62
C HIS A 380 3.34 -5.34 18.16
N THR A 381 3.89 -6.43 18.65
CA THR A 381 3.39 -7.79 18.41
C THR A 381 1.96 -7.96 18.97
N GLU A 382 1.68 -7.48 20.18
CA GLU A 382 0.34 -7.48 20.76
C GLU A 382 -0.66 -6.66 19.92
N ALA A 383 -0.25 -5.51 19.40
CA ALA A 383 -1.08 -4.70 18.52
C ALA A 383 -1.41 -5.44 17.21
N SER A 384 -0.46 -6.18 16.62
CA SER A 384 -0.72 -7.01 15.44
C SER A 384 -1.73 -8.13 15.73
N VAL A 385 -1.63 -8.79 16.89
CA VAL A 385 -2.60 -9.80 17.32
C VAL A 385 -3.98 -9.19 17.53
N GLU A 386 -4.07 -8.00 18.13
CA GLU A 386 -5.36 -7.32 18.33
C GLU A 386 -5.98 -6.90 16.98
N MET A 387 -5.18 -6.40 16.05
CA MET A 387 -5.65 -6.12 14.69
C MET A 387 -6.21 -7.37 14.02
N ALA A 388 -5.52 -8.52 14.14
CA ALA A 388 -6.01 -9.79 13.61
C ALA A 388 -7.34 -10.21 14.24
N ARG A 389 -7.51 -10.05 15.55
CA ARG A 389 -8.77 -10.33 16.25
C ARG A 389 -9.91 -9.45 15.75
N ARG A 390 -9.67 -8.14 15.54
CA ARG A 390 -10.67 -7.19 15.06
C ARG A 390 -11.04 -7.43 13.60
N GLY A 391 -10.13 -7.98 12.80
CA GLY A 391 -10.39 -8.33 11.40
C GLY A 391 -11.21 -9.61 11.22
N ILE A 392 -11.40 -10.43 12.27
CA ILE A 392 -12.19 -11.68 12.17
C ILE A 392 -13.69 -11.36 12.21
N VAL A 393 -14.42 -11.79 11.19
CA VAL A 393 -15.86 -11.54 11.03
C VAL A 393 -16.66 -12.82 11.27
N LEU A 394 -17.61 -12.78 12.22
CA LEU A 394 -18.54 -13.89 12.49
C LEU A 394 -19.67 -13.88 11.44
N LEU A 395 -19.55 -14.68 10.39
CA LEU A 395 -20.54 -14.73 9.30
C LEU A 395 -21.80 -15.53 9.64
N LYS A 396 -21.68 -16.53 10.52
CA LYS A 396 -22.79 -17.41 10.91
C LYS A 396 -22.52 -18.05 12.25
N ASN A 397 -23.52 -18.04 13.13
CA ASN A 397 -23.50 -18.75 14.40
C ASN A 397 -24.88 -19.40 14.69
N LYS A 398 -25.23 -20.41 13.87
CA LYS A 398 -26.46 -21.16 14.04
C LYS A 398 -26.40 -21.97 15.34
N ASP A 399 -27.49 -21.97 16.08
CA ASP A 399 -27.66 -22.71 17.36
C ASP A 399 -26.61 -22.32 18.41
N LYS A 400 -25.99 -21.12 18.32
CA LYS A 400 -24.94 -20.65 19.22
C LYS A 400 -23.76 -21.64 19.35
N LEU A 401 -23.37 -22.25 18.24
CA LEU A 401 -22.27 -23.22 18.20
C LEU A 401 -20.91 -22.60 18.61
N LEU A 402 -20.70 -21.34 18.29
CA LEU A 402 -19.47 -20.62 18.65
C LEU A 402 -19.72 -19.70 19.87
N PRO A 403 -18.71 -19.53 20.76
CA PRO A 403 -17.39 -20.18 20.73
C PRO A 403 -17.49 -21.68 21.06
N LEU A 404 -16.56 -22.44 20.46
CA LEU A 404 -16.45 -23.87 20.76
C LEU A 404 -15.96 -24.06 22.20
N ASP A 405 -16.63 -24.92 22.95
CA ASP A 405 -16.20 -25.30 24.30
C ASP A 405 -15.07 -26.36 24.19
N LYS A 406 -13.84 -25.95 24.48
CA LYS A 406 -12.68 -26.82 24.38
C LYS A 406 -12.76 -28.06 25.24
N ASP A 407 -13.47 -27.99 26.37
CA ASP A 407 -13.58 -29.14 27.31
C ASP A 407 -14.52 -30.23 26.78
N LYS A 408 -15.44 -29.87 25.89
CA LYS A 408 -16.35 -30.79 25.20
C LYS A 408 -15.83 -31.34 23.89
N ILE A 409 -14.71 -30.80 23.35
CA ILE A 409 -14.12 -31.24 22.09
C ILE A 409 -13.04 -32.28 22.40
N ASN A 410 -13.12 -33.44 21.78
CA ASN A 410 -12.08 -34.46 21.81
C ASN A 410 -11.25 -34.53 20.53
N THR A 411 -11.89 -34.23 19.42
CA THR A 411 -11.27 -34.24 18.09
C THR A 411 -11.72 -33.01 17.29
N ILE A 412 -10.80 -32.38 16.58
CA ILE A 412 -11.07 -31.31 15.62
C ILE A 412 -10.34 -31.60 14.31
N ALA A 413 -11.03 -31.42 13.18
CA ALA A 413 -10.43 -31.47 11.88
C ALA A 413 -10.14 -30.05 11.38
N VAL A 414 -8.91 -29.78 10.97
CA VAL A 414 -8.45 -28.53 10.37
C VAL A 414 -8.14 -28.81 8.91
N ILE A 415 -8.99 -28.32 8.01
CA ILE A 415 -8.94 -28.67 6.59
C ILE A 415 -8.77 -27.43 5.74
N GLY A 416 -7.86 -27.49 4.80
CA GLY A 416 -7.60 -26.42 3.83
C GLY A 416 -6.11 -26.20 3.58
N PRO A 417 -5.73 -25.80 2.36
CA PRO A 417 -4.32 -25.62 1.97
C PRO A 417 -3.62 -24.49 2.74
N ASN A 418 -4.37 -23.47 3.16
CA ASN A 418 -3.84 -22.36 3.94
C ASN A 418 -3.77 -22.61 5.44
N ALA A 419 -4.34 -23.72 5.92
CA ALA A 419 -4.37 -24.00 7.36
C ALA A 419 -2.98 -24.22 7.96
N ASN A 420 -2.01 -24.66 7.16
CA ASN A 420 -0.62 -24.87 7.58
C ASN A 420 0.39 -24.23 6.61
N SER A 421 0.06 -23.10 6.03
CA SER A 421 0.94 -22.36 5.10
C SER A 421 1.46 -21.09 5.75
N ARG A 422 2.77 -20.96 5.87
CA ARG A 422 3.43 -19.70 6.30
C ARG A 422 3.36 -18.63 5.23
N ASP A 423 3.42 -19.01 3.95
CA ASP A 423 3.31 -18.08 2.83
C ASP A 423 1.96 -17.35 2.82
N ALA A 424 0.88 -18.04 3.24
CA ALA A 424 -0.44 -17.44 3.34
C ALA A 424 -0.55 -16.36 4.44
N LEU A 425 0.37 -16.36 5.42
CA LEU A 425 0.36 -15.37 6.52
C LEU A 425 0.99 -14.04 6.12
N VAL A 426 1.82 -14.00 5.10
CA VAL A 426 2.69 -12.84 4.85
C VAL A 426 2.23 -11.94 3.71
N GLY A 427 1.70 -12.47 2.61
CA GLY A 427 1.31 -11.66 1.44
C GLY A 427 2.49 -10.98 0.75
N ASN A 428 2.22 -9.85 0.07
CA ASN A 428 3.26 -9.06 -0.56
C ASN A 428 3.70 -7.88 0.33
N TYR A 429 4.90 -7.35 0.08
CA TYR A 429 5.51 -6.24 0.81
C TYR A 429 5.54 -6.46 2.32
N VAL A 430 6.13 -7.58 2.73
CA VAL A 430 6.25 -8.00 4.13
C VAL A 430 7.70 -7.96 4.59
N GLY A 431 7.92 -7.66 5.88
CA GLY A 431 9.18 -7.89 6.58
C GLY A 431 9.32 -9.35 7.02
N THR A 432 10.40 -9.66 7.72
CA THR A 432 10.58 -10.95 8.37
C THR A 432 9.99 -10.89 9.77
N SER A 433 9.03 -11.76 10.11
CA SER A 433 8.57 -11.90 11.49
C SER A 433 9.45 -12.92 12.24
N SER A 434 9.73 -12.67 13.51
CA SER A 434 10.45 -13.63 14.37
C SER A 434 9.61 -14.88 14.67
N LEU A 435 8.28 -14.78 14.58
CA LEU A 435 7.35 -15.85 14.91
C LEU A 435 6.22 -15.94 13.89
N TYR A 436 6.09 -17.12 13.29
CA TYR A 436 4.96 -17.47 12.42
C TYR A 436 4.10 -18.52 13.12
N ILE A 437 2.80 -18.26 13.26
CA ILE A 437 1.85 -19.21 13.82
C ILE A 437 0.75 -19.44 12.79
N THR A 438 0.73 -20.64 12.21
CA THR A 438 -0.34 -21.03 11.28
C THR A 438 -1.65 -21.30 12.05
N PRO A 439 -2.83 -21.25 11.39
CA PRO A 439 -4.09 -21.65 11.99
C PRO A 439 -4.03 -23.03 12.64
N LEU A 440 -3.39 -24.00 12.01
CA LEU A 440 -3.19 -25.34 12.57
C LEU A 440 -2.37 -25.30 13.86
N GLU A 441 -1.21 -24.64 13.84
CA GLU A 441 -0.35 -24.50 15.03
C GLU A 441 -1.08 -23.76 16.17
N GLY A 442 -1.82 -22.70 15.87
CA GLY A 442 -2.59 -21.94 16.85
C GLY A 442 -3.67 -22.80 17.54
N ILE A 443 -4.41 -23.60 16.74
CA ILE A 443 -5.44 -24.52 17.26
C ILE A 443 -4.79 -25.61 18.11
N GLN A 444 -3.68 -26.21 17.65
CA GLN A 444 -2.95 -27.23 18.42
C GLN A 444 -2.46 -26.70 19.77
N ARG A 445 -1.85 -25.50 19.78
CA ARG A 445 -1.38 -24.84 21.01
C ARG A 445 -2.54 -24.54 21.98
N TYR A 446 -3.66 -24.04 21.45
CA TYR A 446 -4.83 -23.71 22.27
C TYR A 446 -5.49 -24.94 22.91
N LEU A 447 -5.58 -26.04 22.18
CA LEU A 447 -6.21 -27.28 22.68
C LEU A 447 -5.29 -28.07 23.60
N GLY A 448 -3.98 -27.97 23.44
CA GLY A 448 -3.00 -28.72 24.22
C GLY A 448 -2.92 -30.22 23.89
N SER A 449 -2.13 -30.95 24.64
CA SER A 449 -1.77 -32.35 24.35
C SER A 449 -2.90 -33.39 24.55
N GLY A 450 -3.98 -33.02 25.20
CA GLY A 450 -5.09 -33.94 25.51
C GLY A 450 -6.15 -34.09 24.42
N LYS A 451 -6.00 -33.40 23.29
CA LYS A 451 -7.00 -33.36 22.22
C LYS A 451 -6.38 -33.80 20.89
N ARG A 452 -7.19 -34.45 20.07
CA ARG A 452 -6.77 -34.85 18.72
C ARG A 452 -7.06 -33.76 17.70
N VAL A 453 -6.04 -33.31 17.00
CA VAL A 453 -6.15 -32.38 15.86
C VAL A 453 -5.75 -33.15 14.60
N ILE A 454 -6.66 -33.26 13.64
CA ILE A 454 -6.44 -33.90 12.35
C ILE A 454 -6.27 -32.78 11.33
N TYR A 455 -5.27 -32.89 10.47
CA TYR A 455 -5.04 -31.96 9.38
C TYR A 455 -5.17 -32.66 8.04
N ALA A 456 -5.81 -32.01 7.09
CA ALA A 456 -5.80 -32.38 5.69
C ALA A 456 -5.82 -31.13 4.79
N GLU A 457 -5.08 -31.13 3.70
CA GLU A 457 -5.10 -30.01 2.75
C GLU A 457 -6.44 -29.87 2.05
N GLY A 458 -7.09 -30.97 1.72
CA GLY A 458 -8.40 -31.02 1.05
C GLY A 458 -8.37 -30.71 -0.43
N CYS A 459 -7.55 -29.77 -0.85
CA CYS A 459 -7.38 -29.37 -2.27
C CYS A 459 -6.06 -28.62 -2.45
N ASP A 460 -5.65 -28.48 -3.70
CA ASP A 460 -4.55 -27.61 -4.07
C ASP A 460 -4.96 -26.13 -4.01
N LEU A 461 -3.99 -25.23 -3.83
CA LEU A 461 -4.25 -23.80 -3.70
C LEU A 461 -4.70 -23.14 -5.02
N TYR A 462 -4.12 -23.50 -6.17
CA TYR A 462 -4.41 -22.84 -7.44
C TYR A 462 -4.39 -23.73 -8.69
N LYS A 463 -3.64 -24.82 -8.71
CA LYS A 463 -3.59 -25.81 -9.78
C LYS A 463 -3.50 -27.19 -9.18
N ASP A 464 -4.19 -28.14 -9.81
CA ASP A 464 -4.05 -29.55 -9.47
C ASP A 464 -2.56 -29.94 -9.58
N LYS A 465 -1.97 -30.34 -8.50
CA LYS A 465 -0.64 -30.93 -8.47
C LYS A 465 -0.81 -32.43 -8.33
N VAL A 466 -0.34 -33.16 -9.30
CA VAL A 466 -0.21 -34.63 -9.20
C VAL A 466 1.24 -34.86 -8.80
N GLU A 467 1.47 -35.30 -7.58
CA GLU A 467 2.77 -35.74 -7.13
C GLU A 467 3.08 -37.12 -7.73
N PHE A 468 4.38 -37.40 -7.89
CA PHE A 468 4.79 -38.71 -8.46
C PHE A 468 4.20 -39.86 -7.64
N LEU A 469 3.48 -40.77 -8.30
CA LEU A 469 2.79 -41.92 -7.71
C LEU A 469 1.60 -41.60 -6.79
N ALA A 470 1.06 -40.35 -6.83
CA ALA A 470 -0.15 -39.97 -6.09
C ALA A 470 -1.37 -39.88 -7.01
N GLU A 471 -2.56 -40.15 -6.47
CA GLU A 471 -3.81 -39.98 -7.17
C GLU A 471 -4.33 -38.55 -7.10
N LYS A 472 -5.07 -38.13 -8.13
CA LYS A 472 -5.53 -36.71 -8.23
C LYS A 472 -6.42 -36.27 -7.07
N ASN A 473 -7.18 -37.18 -6.46
CA ASN A 473 -8.18 -36.86 -5.44
C ASN A 473 -7.73 -37.19 -4.00
N ASP A 474 -6.50 -37.63 -3.80
CA ASP A 474 -6.01 -38.08 -2.50
C ASP A 474 -6.25 -37.07 -1.38
N ARG A 475 -5.97 -35.77 -1.63
CA ARG A 475 -6.18 -34.70 -0.66
C ARG A 475 -7.64 -34.50 -0.28
N PHE A 476 -8.55 -34.64 -1.26
CA PHE A 476 -10.00 -34.54 -1.00
C PHE A 476 -10.51 -35.73 -0.19
N GLU A 477 -10.10 -36.94 -0.55
CA GLU A 477 -10.49 -38.16 0.15
C GLU A 477 -9.97 -38.17 1.59
N GLU A 478 -8.74 -37.75 1.81
CA GLU A 478 -8.17 -37.59 3.16
C GLU A 478 -8.98 -36.58 4.00
N ALA A 479 -9.39 -35.45 3.42
CA ALA A 479 -10.23 -34.47 4.08
C ALA A 479 -11.61 -35.03 4.47
N VAL A 480 -12.18 -35.92 3.65
CA VAL A 480 -13.44 -36.60 3.96
C VAL A 480 -13.27 -37.62 5.09
N ILE A 481 -12.12 -38.28 5.16
CA ILE A 481 -11.79 -39.23 6.24
C ILE A 481 -11.56 -38.50 7.57
N ALA A 482 -10.91 -37.34 7.53
CA ALA A 482 -10.61 -36.51 8.71
C ALA A 482 -11.88 -36.04 9.42
#